data_72717cf703b4e9d73cf1900c73772e9a
#
_entry.id   72717cf703b4e9d73cf1900c73772e9a
#
_cell.length_a   1.000
_cell.length_b   1.000
_cell.length_c   1.000
_cell.angle_alpha   90.00
_cell.angle_beta   90.00
_cell.angle_gamma   90.00
#
_symmetry.space_group_name_H-M   'P 1'
#
loop_
_entity.id
_entity.type
_entity.pdbx_description
1 polymer ?
#
loop_
_entity_poly.entity_id
_entity_poly.type
_entity_poly.pdbx_seq_one_letter_code
_entity_poly.pdbx_strand_id
1 'polypeptide(L)'
;MDVLYLFHRYRDDVYRLAVNYTRSTQEAEDICQTVFLKLMEQDALTPGKEKAWLMQVTANECRDLLRSSWWRRTVPLETAVGIRETEADETIRLLNTLPPKYRVVLYLHYYEQYTTPEIAKLLKIPTGTVSTRLHRGRDRMKQMLKEG
;
A
#
# COMPACT_ATOMS: atom_id res chain seq x y z
N MET A 1 11.20 23.21 -5.38
CA MET A 1 10.50 22.13 -4.65
C MET A 1 11.34 21.74 -3.44
N ASP A 2 10.74 21.72 -2.27
CA ASP A 2 11.46 21.37 -1.04
C ASP A 2 11.34 19.85 -0.79
N VAL A 3 12.33 19.12 -1.27
CA VAL A 3 12.36 17.66 -1.18
C VAL A 3 12.41 17.21 0.28
N LEU A 4 13.17 17.91 1.12
CA LEU A 4 13.29 17.54 2.53
C LEU A 4 11.96 17.70 3.28
N TYR A 5 11.24 18.79 2.98
CA TYR A 5 9.91 19.00 3.54
C TYR A 5 8.95 17.88 3.12
N LEU A 6 8.93 17.53 1.83
CA LEU A 6 8.07 16.47 1.31
C LEU A 6 8.43 15.11 1.91
N PHE A 7 9.71 14.85 2.10
CA PHE A 7 10.18 13.63 2.75
C PHE A 7 9.61 13.51 4.16
N HIS A 8 9.78 14.54 4.98
CA HIS A 8 9.28 14.52 6.36
C HIS A 8 7.76 14.47 6.42
N ARG A 9 7.10 15.16 5.50
CA ARG A 9 5.63 15.24 5.49
C ARG A 9 4.97 13.93 5.09
N TYR A 10 5.51 13.23 4.10
CA TYR A 10 4.83 12.10 3.47
C TYR A 10 5.53 10.76 3.65
N ARG A 11 6.64 10.71 4.34
CA ARG A 11 7.39 9.48 4.56
C ARG A 11 6.53 8.36 5.14
N ASP A 12 5.74 8.67 6.17
CA ASP A 12 4.91 7.67 6.82
C ASP A 12 3.80 7.15 5.91
N ASP A 13 3.22 8.03 5.09
CA ASP A 13 2.20 7.63 4.12
C ASP A 13 2.77 6.65 3.09
N VAL A 14 3.94 6.97 2.56
CA VAL A 14 4.64 6.11 1.60
C VAL A 14 4.99 4.76 2.24
N TYR A 15 5.54 4.79 3.44
CA TYR A 15 5.96 3.61 4.16
C TYR A 15 4.76 2.69 4.47
N ARG A 16 3.66 3.26 4.96
CA ARG A 16 2.47 2.46 5.27
C ARG A 16 1.88 1.78 4.03
N LEU A 17 1.82 2.48 2.90
CA LEU A 17 1.36 1.86 1.67
C LEU A 17 2.29 0.73 1.24
N ALA A 18 3.60 0.96 1.32
CA ALA A 18 4.60 -0.04 0.94
C ALA A 18 4.52 -1.29 1.84
N VAL A 19 4.37 -1.11 3.16
CA VAL A 19 4.21 -2.24 4.09
C VAL A 19 2.92 -2.98 3.78
N ASN A 20 1.82 -2.26 3.55
CA ASN A 20 0.55 -2.91 3.23
C ASN A 20 0.64 -3.76 1.97
N TYR A 21 1.39 -3.27 0.97
CA TYR A 21 1.57 -4.00 -0.28
C TYR A 21 2.48 -5.23 -0.11
N THR A 22 3.64 -5.05 0.51
CA THR A 22 4.70 -6.05 0.51
C THR A 22 4.67 -6.96 1.74
N ARG A 23 4.09 -6.48 2.85
CA ARG A 23 4.12 -7.15 4.14
C ARG A 23 5.54 -7.41 4.62
N SER A 24 6.47 -6.54 4.26
CA SER A 24 7.87 -6.62 4.62
C SER A 24 8.39 -5.24 4.97
N THR A 25 8.89 -5.07 6.18
CA THR A 25 9.48 -3.80 6.60
C THR A 25 10.73 -3.46 5.80
N GLN A 26 11.55 -4.46 5.52
CA GLN A 26 12.76 -4.27 4.75
C GLN A 26 12.46 -3.82 3.32
N GLU A 27 11.54 -4.49 2.65
CA GLU A 27 11.13 -4.11 1.31
C GLU A 27 10.47 -2.73 1.29
N ALA A 28 9.67 -2.43 2.31
CA ALA A 28 9.02 -1.13 2.42
C ALA A 28 10.04 -0.01 2.59
N GLU A 29 11.08 -0.22 3.37
CA GLU A 29 12.17 0.75 3.53
C GLU A 29 12.91 0.98 2.21
N ASP A 30 13.20 -0.09 1.49
CA ASP A 30 13.86 0.00 0.18
C ASP A 30 12.98 0.76 -0.83
N ILE A 31 11.68 0.50 -0.82
CA ILE A 31 10.74 1.20 -1.69
C ILE A 31 10.68 2.68 -1.33
N CYS A 32 10.64 3.01 -0.03
CA CYS A 32 10.67 4.41 0.41
C CYS A 32 11.90 5.13 -0.13
N GLN A 33 13.07 4.52 -0.01
CA GLN A 33 14.31 5.09 -0.53
C GLN A 33 14.20 5.33 -2.03
N THR A 34 13.72 4.34 -2.77
CA THR A 34 13.56 4.46 -4.23
C THR A 34 12.60 5.59 -4.60
N VAL A 35 11.47 5.69 -3.90
CA VAL A 35 10.47 6.73 -4.15
C VAL A 35 11.07 8.12 -3.94
N PHE A 36 11.79 8.32 -2.85
CA PHE A 36 12.36 9.63 -2.56
C PHE A 36 13.59 9.95 -3.42
N LEU A 37 14.34 8.94 -3.88
CA LEU A 37 15.35 9.16 -4.89
C LEU A 37 14.73 9.63 -6.20
N LYS A 38 13.62 9.04 -6.61
CA LYS A 38 12.89 9.48 -7.80
C LYS A 38 12.33 10.89 -7.63
N LEU A 39 11.89 11.24 -6.42
CA LEU A 39 11.45 12.60 -6.14
C LEU A 39 12.58 13.61 -6.35
N MET A 40 13.79 13.27 -5.92
CA MET A 40 14.95 14.16 -6.08
C MET A 40 15.31 14.39 -7.54
N GLU A 41 14.92 13.49 -8.43
CA GLU A 41 15.13 13.64 -9.87
C GLU A 41 14.11 14.56 -10.54
N GLN A 42 13.03 14.91 -9.83
CA GLN A 42 12.00 15.78 -10.38
C GLN A 42 12.40 17.25 -10.23
N ASP A 43 12.20 18.05 -11.29
CA ASP A 43 12.42 19.49 -11.20
C ASP A 43 11.34 20.17 -10.36
N ALA A 44 10.10 19.76 -10.56
CA ALA A 44 8.96 20.27 -9.79
C ALA A 44 7.78 19.33 -9.90
N LEU A 45 6.94 19.33 -8.87
CA LEU A 45 5.65 18.64 -8.89
C LEU A 45 4.54 19.68 -8.96
N THR A 46 3.38 19.28 -9.48
CA THR A 46 2.21 20.15 -9.50
C THR A 46 1.81 20.49 -8.06
N PRO A 47 1.71 21.77 -7.70
CA PRO A 47 1.32 22.15 -6.34
C PRO A 47 -0.01 21.51 -5.94
N GLY A 48 -0.07 20.99 -4.72
CA GLY A 48 -1.23 20.28 -4.21
C GLY A 48 -1.34 18.83 -4.66
N LYS A 49 -0.45 18.37 -5.54
CA LYS A 49 -0.47 17.01 -6.08
C LYS A 49 0.72 16.18 -5.62
N GLU A 50 1.49 16.68 -4.66
CA GLU A 50 2.73 16.03 -4.22
C GLU A 50 2.45 14.65 -3.62
N LYS A 51 1.45 14.57 -2.73
CA LYS A 51 1.07 13.30 -2.13
C LYS A 51 0.59 12.30 -3.18
N ALA A 52 -0.24 12.75 -4.12
CA ALA A 52 -0.75 11.90 -5.19
C ALA A 52 0.39 11.31 -6.02
N TRP A 53 1.39 12.11 -6.34
CA TRP A 53 2.57 11.66 -7.09
C TRP A 53 3.35 10.61 -6.30
N LEU A 54 3.62 10.89 -5.03
CA LEU A 54 4.38 9.98 -4.16
C LEU A 54 3.66 8.64 -3.99
N MET A 55 2.35 8.67 -3.77
CA MET A 55 1.57 7.45 -3.62
C MET A 55 1.52 6.65 -4.93
N GLN A 56 1.44 7.33 -6.08
CA GLN A 56 1.45 6.68 -7.38
C GLN A 56 2.78 5.96 -7.64
N VAL A 57 3.89 6.63 -7.37
CA VAL A 57 5.21 6.02 -7.54
C VAL A 57 5.37 4.84 -6.58
N THR A 58 4.91 4.99 -5.34
CA THR A 58 4.95 3.91 -4.35
C THR A 58 4.18 2.68 -4.84
N ALA A 59 2.96 2.89 -5.32
CA ALA A 59 2.14 1.79 -5.84
C ALA A 59 2.81 1.12 -7.05
N ASN A 60 3.42 1.89 -7.93
CA ASN A 60 4.13 1.36 -9.08
C ASN A 60 5.31 0.48 -8.66
N GLU A 61 6.12 0.97 -7.71
CA GLU A 61 7.28 0.22 -7.22
C GLU A 61 6.84 -1.09 -6.54
N CYS A 62 5.81 -1.03 -5.72
CA CYS A 62 5.27 -2.21 -5.05
C CYS A 62 4.76 -3.24 -6.05
N ARG A 63 4.03 -2.78 -7.07
CA ARG A 63 3.49 -3.66 -8.09
C ARG A 63 4.58 -4.37 -8.86
N ASP A 64 5.63 -3.63 -9.22
CA ASP A 64 6.75 -4.19 -9.94
C ASP A 64 7.47 -5.24 -9.10
N LEU A 65 7.65 -4.97 -7.81
CA LEU A 65 8.24 -5.93 -6.89
C LEU A 65 7.40 -7.21 -6.80
N LEU A 66 6.08 -7.07 -6.63
CA LEU A 66 5.19 -8.23 -6.49
C LEU A 66 5.12 -9.08 -7.76
N ARG A 67 5.42 -8.51 -8.91
CA ARG A 67 5.51 -9.25 -10.18
C ARG A 67 6.80 -10.02 -10.30
N SER A 68 7.80 -9.68 -9.52
CA SER A 68 9.09 -10.36 -9.55
C SER A 68 8.92 -11.79 -9.08
N SER A 69 9.33 -12.76 -9.89
CA SER A 69 9.29 -14.16 -9.52
C SER A 69 10.24 -14.45 -8.35
N TRP A 70 11.33 -13.67 -8.26
CA TRP A 70 12.26 -13.78 -7.14
C TRP A 70 11.55 -13.47 -5.82
N TRP A 71 10.80 -12.36 -5.77
CA TRP A 71 10.10 -11.94 -4.55
C TRP A 71 9.10 -13.00 -4.10
N ARG A 72 8.33 -13.56 -5.05
CA ARG A 72 7.34 -14.60 -4.71
C ARG A 72 7.94 -15.85 -4.09
N ARG A 73 9.19 -16.16 -4.44
CA ARG A 73 9.86 -17.38 -3.98
C ARG A 73 10.65 -17.18 -2.71
N THR A 74 11.12 -15.97 -2.43
CA THR A 74 12.11 -15.73 -1.38
C THR A 74 11.56 -15.01 -0.16
N VAL A 75 10.40 -14.33 -0.26
CA VAL A 75 9.83 -13.61 0.88
C VAL A 75 8.76 -14.47 1.54
N PRO A 76 9.01 -14.96 2.77
CA PRO A 76 8.00 -15.71 3.51
C PRO A 76 6.80 -14.82 3.85
N LEU A 77 5.61 -15.42 3.90
CA LEU A 77 4.39 -14.73 4.30
C LEU A 77 4.46 -14.17 5.72
N GLU A 78 5.35 -14.71 6.52
CA GLU A 78 5.51 -14.34 7.93
C GLU A 78 6.32 -13.07 8.15
N THR A 79 6.89 -12.49 7.09
CA THR A 79 7.60 -11.22 7.20
C THR A 79 6.66 -10.02 7.26
N ALA A 80 5.39 -10.24 7.49
CA ALA A 80 4.43 -9.18 7.78
C ALA A 80 4.72 -8.57 9.14
N VAL A 81 5.89 -7.96 9.26
CA VAL A 81 6.33 -7.32 10.49
C VAL A 81 6.35 -5.83 10.23
N GLY A 82 5.91 -5.06 11.15
CA GLY A 82 6.10 -3.62 11.07
C GLY A 82 4.86 -2.80 11.19
N ILE A 83 3.69 -3.40 11.14
CA ILE A 83 2.53 -2.79 11.73
C ILE A 83 2.55 -3.27 13.17
N ARG A 84 2.83 -2.39 14.10
CA ARG A 84 2.73 -2.72 15.51
C ARG A 84 1.31 -3.21 15.74
N GLU A 85 1.19 -4.50 15.95
CA GLU A 85 -0.05 -5.07 16.40
C GLU A 85 -0.30 -4.57 17.82
N THR A 86 -1.11 -3.55 17.93
CA THR A 86 -1.75 -3.30 19.21
C THR A 86 -2.82 -4.36 19.35
N GLU A 87 -2.96 -4.89 20.55
CA GLU A 87 -3.95 -5.93 20.86
C GLU A 87 -5.37 -5.56 20.42
N ALA A 88 -5.63 -4.28 20.13
CA ALA A 88 -6.92 -3.78 19.70
C ALA A 88 -7.24 -4.06 18.23
N ASP A 89 -6.27 -4.55 17.44
CA ASP A 89 -6.46 -4.63 15.98
C ASP A 89 -6.38 -6.04 15.44
N GLU A 90 -7.28 -6.89 15.91
CA GLU A 90 -7.59 -8.15 15.26
C GLU A 90 -7.95 -7.94 13.79
N THR A 91 -8.64 -6.83 13.50
CA THR A 91 -9.01 -6.45 12.14
C THR A 91 -7.78 -6.24 11.26
N ILE A 92 -6.75 -5.55 11.77
CA ILE A 92 -5.50 -5.36 11.03
C ILE A 92 -4.77 -6.68 10.82
N ARG A 93 -4.75 -7.55 11.83
CA ARG A 93 -4.16 -8.88 11.67
C ARG A 93 -4.85 -9.68 10.58
N LEU A 94 -6.18 -9.67 10.58
CA LEU A 94 -6.97 -10.36 9.55
C LEU A 94 -6.73 -9.74 8.18
N LEU A 95 -6.67 -8.42 8.11
CA LEU A 95 -6.36 -7.72 6.86
C LEU A 95 -5.01 -8.18 6.31
N ASN A 96 -4.00 -8.33 7.16
CA ASN A 96 -2.67 -8.74 6.75
C ASN A 96 -2.60 -10.18 6.24
N THR A 97 -3.60 -11.01 6.52
CA THR A 97 -3.67 -12.38 5.99
C THR A 97 -4.26 -12.44 4.58
N LEU A 98 -4.89 -11.36 4.12
CA LEU A 98 -5.49 -11.34 2.79
C LEU A 98 -4.44 -11.23 1.68
N PRO A 99 -4.75 -11.80 0.50
CA PRO A 99 -3.91 -11.54 -0.67
C PRO A 99 -3.79 -10.03 -0.96
N PRO A 100 -2.66 -9.58 -1.54
CA PRO A 100 -2.45 -8.15 -1.78
C PRO A 100 -3.57 -7.48 -2.56
N LYS A 101 -4.17 -8.16 -3.53
CA LYS A 101 -5.25 -7.57 -4.34
C LYS A 101 -6.47 -7.13 -3.52
N TYR A 102 -6.75 -7.80 -2.41
CA TYR A 102 -7.84 -7.42 -1.51
C TYR A 102 -7.35 -6.48 -0.41
N ARG A 103 -6.20 -6.80 0.15
CA ARG A 103 -5.64 -6.02 1.25
C ARG A 103 -5.41 -4.57 0.88
N VAL A 104 -4.83 -4.33 -0.30
CA VAL A 104 -4.47 -2.98 -0.73
C VAL A 104 -5.71 -2.13 -0.97
N VAL A 105 -6.73 -2.65 -1.65
CA VAL A 105 -7.94 -1.86 -1.91
C VAL A 105 -8.69 -1.55 -0.62
N LEU A 106 -8.73 -2.50 0.32
CA LEU A 106 -9.37 -2.28 1.63
C LEU A 106 -8.61 -1.22 2.41
N TYR A 107 -7.29 -1.28 2.43
CA TYR A 107 -6.46 -0.29 3.10
C TYR A 107 -6.69 1.11 2.53
N LEU A 108 -6.64 1.25 1.21
CA LEU A 108 -6.83 2.54 0.57
C LEU A 108 -8.22 3.12 0.80
N HIS A 109 -9.23 2.28 0.79
CA HIS A 109 -10.60 2.74 0.96
C HIS A 109 -10.92 3.10 2.41
N TYR A 110 -10.61 2.22 3.34
CA TYR A 110 -11.02 2.39 4.73
C TYR A 110 -10.03 3.17 5.58
N TYR A 111 -8.75 3.01 5.34
CA TYR A 111 -7.73 3.70 6.13
C TYR A 111 -7.38 5.05 5.52
N GLU A 112 -7.07 5.09 4.24
CA GLU A 112 -6.69 6.32 3.55
C GLU A 112 -7.89 7.12 3.03
N GLN A 113 -9.10 6.55 3.12
CA GLN A 113 -10.35 7.19 2.73
C GLN A 113 -10.41 7.59 1.25
N TYR A 114 -9.77 6.80 0.40
CA TYR A 114 -9.84 7.01 -1.04
C TYR A 114 -11.16 6.49 -1.59
N THR A 115 -11.71 7.22 -2.55
CA THR A 115 -12.88 6.76 -3.30
C THR A 115 -12.48 5.65 -4.27
N THR A 116 -13.48 4.89 -4.73
CA THR A 116 -13.25 3.82 -5.71
C THR A 116 -12.58 4.34 -6.99
N PRO A 117 -12.99 5.48 -7.59
CA PRO A 117 -12.28 6.03 -8.74
C PRO A 117 -10.83 6.43 -8.43
N GLU A 118 -10.58 6.96 -7.25
CA GLU A 118 -9.21 7.33 -6.85
C GLU A 118 -8.33 6.09 -6.74
N ILE A 119 -8.85 5.01 -6.15
CA ILE A 119 -8.12 3.74 -6.04
C ILE A 119 -7.84 3.17 -7.43
N ALA A 120 -8.85 3.19 -8.32
CA ALA A 120 -8.69 2.70 -9.68
C ALA A 120 -7.57 3.42 -10.42
N LYS A 121 -7.52 4.74 -10.28
CA LYS A 121 -6.48 5.56 -10.88
C LYS A 121 -5.11 5.24 -10.29
N LEU A 122 -5.03 5.14 -8.96
CA LEU A 122 -3.77 4.87 -8.27
C LEU A 122 -3.21 3.49 -8.64
N LEU A 123 -4.06 2.47 -8.69
CA LEU A 123 -3.63 1.11 -8.97
C LEU A 123 -3.61 0.77 -10.46
N LYS A 124 -4.08 1.69 -11.30
CA LYS A 124 -4.18 1.50 -12.76
C LYS A 124 -5.00 0.27 -13.13
N ILE A 125 -6.16 0.13 -12.49
CA ILE A 125 -7.12 -0.92 -12.76
C ILE A 125 -8.50 -0.31 -12.97
N PRO A 126 -9.43 -1.02 -13.64
CA PRO A 126 -10.79 -0.51 -13.81
C PRO A 126 -11.51 -0.31 -12.48
N THR A 127 -12.40 0.68 -12.44
CA THR A 127 -13.21 0.96 -11.25
C THR A 127 -14.04 -0.25 -10.82
N GLY A 128 -14.59 -0.99 -11.80
CA GLY A 128 -15.34 -2.22 -11.50
C GLY A 128 -14.50 -3.28 -10.82
N THR A 129 -13.22 -3.37 -11.19
CA THR A 129 -12.29 -4.29 -10.53
C THR A 129 -12.07 -3.90 -9.07
N VAL A 130 -11.93 -2.60 -8.80
CA VAL A 130 -11.82 -2.11 -7.41
C VAL A 130 -13.05 -2.48 -6.62
N SER A 131 -14.24 -2.23 -7.16
CA SER A 131 -15.51 -2.56 -6.49
C SER A 131 -15.61 -4.05 -6.19
N THR A 132 -15.26 -4.89 -7.14
CA THR A 132 -15.28 -6.34 -6.96
C THR A 132 -14.30 -6.77 -5.87
N ARG A 133 -13.09 -6.23 -5.89
CA ARG A 133 -12.07 -6.55 -4.89
C ARG A 133 -12.47 -6.08 -3.49
N LEU A 134 -13.08 -4.90 -3.38
CA LEU A 134 -13.58 -4.41 -2.10
C LEU A 134 -14.66 -5.35 -1.56
N HIS A 135 -15.60 -5.74 -2.41
CA HIS A 135 -16.69 -6.63 -2.01
C HIS A 135 -16.15 -8.01 -1.54
N ARG A 136 -15.30 -8.61 -2.35
CA ARG A 136 -14.73 -9.93 -2.02
C ARG A 136 -13.83 -9.87 -0.80
N GLY A 137 -13.05 -8.80 -0.66
CA GLY A 137 -12.21 -8.60 0.51
C GLY A 137 -13.02 -8.47 1.78
N ARG A 138 -14.10 -7.69 1.73
CA ARG A 138 -15.02 -7.56 2.88
C ARG A 138 -15.65 -8.89 3.26
N ASP A 139 -16.07 -9.68 2.27
CA ASP A 139 -16.67 -10.98 2.54
C ASP A 139 -15.69 -11.92 3.21
N ARG A 140 -14.45 -11.96 2.75
CA ARG A 140 -13.41 -12.77 3.39
C ARG A 140 -13.14 -12.34 4.82
N MET A 141 -13.11 -11.04 5.08
CA MET A 141 -12.95 -10.50 6.43
C MET A 141 -14.08 -10.91 7.33
N LYS A 142 -15.33 -10.82 6.84
CA LYS A 142 -16.50 -11.25 7.61
C LYS A 142 -16.45 -12.71 7.98
N GLN A 143 -16.05 -13.57 7.04
CA GLN A 143 -15.91 -15.00 7.30
C GLN A 143 -14.87 -15.28 8.37
N MET A 144 -13.72 -14.63 8.28
CA MET A 144 -12.64 -14.81 9.27
C MET A 144 -13.07 -14.37 10.66
N LEU A 145 -13.83 -13.28 10.75
CA LEU A 145 -14.35 -12.79 12.03
C LEU A 145 -15.37 -13.75 12.64
N LYS A 146 -16.15 -14.43 11.81
CA LYS A 146 -17.12 -15.43 12.29
C LYS A 146 -16.46 -16.71 12.79
N GLU A 147 -15.33 -17.07 12.18
CA GLU A 147 -14.58 -18.28 12.53
C GLU A 147 -13.71 -18.10 13.77
N GLY A 148 -13.42 -16.86 14.10
CA GLY A 148 -12.67 -16.50 15.28
C GLY A 148 -13.59 -16.22 16.46
#